data_d9ef54620163ca3c17bef6b5255f6828
#
_entry.id   d9ef54620163ca3c17bef6b5255f6828
#
_cell.length_a   1.000
_cell.length_b   1.000
_cell.length_c   1.000
_cell.angle_alpha   90.00
_cell.angle_beta   90.00
_cell.angle_gamma   90.00
#
_symmetry.space_group_name_H-M   'P 1'
#
loop_
_entity.id
_entity.type
_entity.pdbx_description
1 polymer ?
#
loop_
_entity_poly.entity_id
_entity_poly.type
_entity_poly.pdbx_seq_one_letter_code
_entity_poly.pdbx_strand_id
1 'polypeptide(L)'
;FRNLRRKEILYAAILLHDIAKPRGVADHEITGVDMSRIILNRLGMDDAVADVGFLVRNHLVMEQTAFRRNVHDPDTLKEFAARFPRPELLDYLYVLTYADLSALNAGVWTEWKSAMLQELFQRTSEILLRNLRGTEIDDYHHEKHEETAESVVDALSASLPRAEVERHIRGM
;
A
#
# COMPACT_ATOMS: atom_id res chain seq x y z
N PHE A 1 -5.45 3.07 15.67
CA PHE A 1 -6.38 1.97 15.94
C PHE A 1 -7.86 2.38 15.78
N ARG A 2 -8.30 3.52 16.34
CA ARG A 2 -9.71 3.96 16.27
C ARG A 2 -10.21 4.19 14.85
N ASN A 3 -9.35 4.58 13.93
CA ASN A 3 -9.67 4.94 12.55
C ASN A 3 -9.61 3.75 11.57
N LEU A 4 -9.17 2.57 12.00
CA LEU A 4 -9.16 1.39 11.15
C LEU A 4 -10.60 0.93 10.89
N ARG A 5 -10.96 0.84 9.60
CA ARG A 5 -12.34 0.49 9.17
C ARG A 5 -12.67 -0.98 9.41
N ARG A 6 -11.70 -1.87 9.16
CA ARG A 6 -11.85 -3.34 9.22
C ARG A 6 -10.88 -3.92 10.24
N LYS A 7 -11.25 -3.84 11.53
CA LYS A 7 -10.40 -4.28 12.64
C LYS A 7 -10.09 -5.77 12.62
N GLU A 8 -11.00 -6.57 12.05
CA GLU A 8 -10.83 -8.01 11.84
C GLU A 8 -9.59 -8.35 11.02
N ILE A 9 -9.21 -7.52 10.04
CA ILE A 9 -7.96 -7.67 9.27
C ILE A 9 -6.75 -7.56 10.19
N LEU A 10 -6.72 -6.54 11.07
CA LEU A 10 -5.63 -6.36 12.02
C LEU A 10 -5.54 -7.53 13.00
N TYR A 11 -6.68 -7.96 13.58
CA TYR A 11 -6.68 -9.09 14.51
C TYR A 11 -6.21 -10.38 13.85
N ALA A 12 -6.66 -10.67 12.64
CA ALA A 12 -6.19 -11.81 11.88
C ALA A 12 -4.68 -11.70 11.58
N ALA A 13 -4.18 -10.53 11.20
CA ALA A 13 -2.76 -10.32 10.95
C ALA A 13 -1.93 -10.51 12.24
N ILE A 14 -2.36 -9.97 13.39
CA ILE A 14 -1.67 -10.16 14.68
C ILE A 14 -1.61 -11.64 15.06
N LEU A 15 -2.66 -12.41 14.82
CA LEU A 15 -2.67 -13.84 15.15
C LEU A 15 -1.83 -14.69 14.18
N LEU A 16 -1.69 -14.26 12.93
CA LEU A 16 -1.13 -15.07 11.86
C LEU A 16 0.26 -14.63 11.39
N HIS A 17 0.78 -13.45 11.79
CA HIS A 17 2.04 -12.93 11.25
C HIS A 17 3.24 -13.89 11.42
N ASP A 18 3.30 -14.62 12.53
CA ASP A 18 4.37 -15.53 12.89
C ASP A 18 3.96 -17.04 12.79
N ILE A 19 2.84 -17.36 12.15
CA ILE A 19 2.27 -18.72 12.16
C ILE A 19 3.22 -19.79 11.58
N ALA A 20 4.11 -19.41 10.69
CA ALA A 20 5.10 -20.31 10.09
C ALA A 20 6.45 -20.34 10.83
N LYS A 21 6.68 -19.46 11.81
CA LYS A 21 7.94 -19.35 12.56
C LYS A 21 8.36 -20.66 13.27
N PRO A 22 7.45 -21.45 13.89
CA PRO A 22 7.81 -22.71 14.53
C PRO A 22 8.35 -23.78 13.58
N ARG A 23 8.17 -23.64 12.26
CA ARG A 23 8.69 -24.58 11.27
C ARG A 23 10.19 -24.41 10.99
N GLY A 24 10.83 -23.38 11.53
CA GLY A 24 12.27 -23.13 11.36
C GLY A 24 12.69 -22.86 9.90
N VAL A 25 11.73 -22.45 9.06
CA VAL A 25 11.98 -22.20 7.63
C VAL A 25 12.54 -20.79 7.49
N ALA A 26 13.62 -20.64 6.73
CA ALA A 26 13.99 -19.33 6.20
C ALA A 26 12.79 -18.78 5.39
N ASP A 27 12.54 -17.48 5.48
CA ASP A 27 11.42 -16.84 4.81
C ASP A 27 10.03 -17.30 5.33
N HIS A 28 9.90 -17.45 6.67
CA HIS A 28 8.64 -17.84 7.32
C HIS A 28 7.46 -16.93 6.97
N GLU A 29 7.71 -15.68 6.60
CA GLU A 29 6.71 -14.72 6.13
C GLU A 29 6.07 -15.17 4.81
N ILE A 30 6.80 -15.84 3.91
CA ILE A 30 6.25 -16.37 2.65
C ILE A 30 5.33 -17.57 2.94
N THR A 31 5.83 -18.54 3.69
CA THR A 31 5.05 -19.70 4.12
C THR A 31 3.83 -19.27 4.95
N GLY A 32 3.99 -18.23 5.76
CA GLY A 32 2.92 -17.65 6.57
C GLY A 32 1.75 -17.11 5.73
N VAL A 33 2.01 -16.53 4.57
CA VAL A 33 0.96 -16.07 3.64
C VAL A 33 0.08 -17.24 3.20
N ASP A 34 0.67 -18.34 2.76
CA ASP A 34 -0.09 -19.51 2.30
C ASP A 34 -0.90 -20.15 3.43
N MET A 35 -0.32 -20.25 4.63
CA MET A 35 -1.03 -20.76 5.79
C MET A 35 -2.18 -19.84 6.19
N SER A 36 -1.97 -18.54 6.20
CA SER A 36 -2.99 -17.54 6.50
C SER A 36 -4.16 -17.61 5.51
N ARG A 37 -3.87 -17.74 4.22
CA ARG A 37 -4.89 -17.90 3.18
C ARG A 37 -5.78 -19.11 3.43
N ILE A 38 -5.19 -20.28 3.74
CA ILE A 38 -5.95 -21.49 4.03
C ILE A 38 -6.85 -21.31 5.25
N ILE A 39 -6.35 -20.66 6.31
CA ILE A 39 -7.11 -20.44 7.53
C ILE A 39 -8.26 -19.46 7.28
N LEU A 40 -7.99 -18.33 6.61
CA LEU A 40 -9.00 -17.31 6.35
C LEU A 40 -10.13 -17.83 5.47
N ASN A 41 -9.81 -18.60 4.41
CA ASN A 41 -10.84 -19.22 3.57
C ASN A 41 -11.72 -20.21 4.38
N ARG A 42 -11.14 -20.98 5.31
CA ARG A 42 -11.92 -21.85 6.21
C ARG A 42 -12.81 -21.10 7.19
N LEU A 43 -12.43 -19.87 7.53
CA LEU A 43 -13.23 -18.99 8.41
C LEU A 43 -14.27 -18.18 7.63
N GLY A 44 -14.33 -18.30 6.30
CA GLY A 44 -15.23 -17.50 5.47
C GLY A 44 -14.81 -16.02 5.37
N MET A 45 -13.52 -15.72 5.55
CA MET A 45 -12.93 -14.39 5.47
C MET A 45 -12.16 -14.19 4.16
N ASP A 46 -12.72 -14.65 3.04
CA ASP A 46 -12.06 -14.64 1.73
C ASP A 46 -11.68 -13.22 1.26
N ASP A 47 -12.49 -12.25 1.61
CA ASP A 47 -12.29 -10.83 1.32
C ASP A 47 -11.16 -10.17 2.14
N ALA A 48 -10.68 -10.82 3.21
CA ALA A 48 -9.55 -10.37 4.01
C ALA A 48 -8.21 -11.00 3.59
N VAL A 49 -8.23 -12.04 2.73
CA VAL A 49 -7.04 -12.83 2.37
C VAL A 49 -5.92 -11.97 1.80
N ALA A 50 -6.23 -11.06 0.89
CA ALA A 50 -5.24 -10.21 0.24
C ALA A 50 -4.55 -9.26 1.25
N ASP A 51 -5.34 -8.63 2.11
CA ASP A 51 -4.84 -7.65 3.09
C ASP A 51 -4.05 -8.32 4.21
N VAL A 52 -4.57 -9.39 4.79
CA VAL A 52 -3.86 -10.16 5.82
C VAL A 52 -2.59 -10.78 5.23
N GLY A 53 -2.65 -11.32 4.02
CA GLY A 53 -1.48 -11.85 3.33
C GLY A 53 -0.39 -10.79 3.11
N PHE A 54 -0.77 -9.58 2.72
CA PHE A 54 0.16 -8.44 2.62
C PHE A 54 0.81 -8.13 3.98
N LEU A 55 0.03 -8.06 5.05
CA LEU A 55 0.52 -7.75 6.39
C LEU A 55 1.46 -8.83 6.91
N VAL A 56 1.10 -10.11 6.78
CA VAL A 56 1.95 -11.25 7.14
C VAL A 56 3.26 -11.22 6.36
N ARG A 57 3.22 -10.97 5.06
CA ARG A 57 4.40 -10.89 4.20
C ARG A 57 5.37 -9.76 4.59
N ASN A 58 4.83 -8.64 5.04
CA ASN A 58 5.60 -7.42 5.26
C ASN A 58 5.79 -7.07 6.75
N HIS A 59 5.38 -7.92 7.69
CA HIS A 59 5.38 -7.56 9.12
C HIS A 59 6.74 -7.13 9.68
N LEU A 60 7.86 -7.66 9.15
CA LEU A 60 9.22 -7.26 9.55
C LEU A 60 9.75 -6.03 8.81
N VAL A 61 9.15 -5.67 7.66
CA VAL A 61 9.73 -4.66 6.77
C VAL A 61 9.74 -3.27 7.41
N MET A 62 8.67 -2.91 8.12
CA MET A 62 8.57 -1.60 8.74
C MET A 62 9.59 -1.42 9.87
N GLU A 63 9.78 -2.43 10.71
CA GLU A 63 10.81 -2.44 11.75
C GLU A 63 12.21 -2.33 11.14
N GLN A 64 12.51 -3.17 10.15
CA GLN A 64 13.81 -3.18 9.47
C GLN A 64 14.11 -1.83 8.82
N THR A 65 13.12 -1.19 8.18
CA THR A 65 13.30 0.12 7.57
C THR A 65 13.50 1.20 8.62
N ALA A 66 12.66 1.24 9.66
CA ALA A 66 12.71 2.27 10.68
C ALA A 66 14.02 2.25 11.50
N PHE A 67 14.58 1.06 11.79
CA PHE A 67 15.70 0.93 12.71
C PHE A 67 17.03 0.65 12.04
N ARG A 68 17.06 0.28 10.77
CA ARG A 68 18.29 -0.11 10.07
C ARG A 68 18.56 0.71 8.82
N ARG A 69 17.65 1.60 8.41
CA ARG A 69 17.83 2.49 7.26
C ARG A 69 17.66 3.95 7.68
N ASN A 70 18.13 4.85 6.84
CA ASN A 70 17.92 6.29 7.06
C ASN A 70 16.51 6.69 6.63
N VAL A 71 15.62 6.94 7.61
CA VAL A 71 14.24 7.39 7.37
C VAL A 71 14.12 8.83 6.85
N HIS A 72 15.24 9.55 6.73
CA HIS A 72 15.30 10.88 6.11
C HIS A 72 15.75 10.84 4.64
N ASP A 73 16.25 9.69 4.18
CA ASP A 73 16.66 9.49 2.80
C ASP A 73 15.43 9.32 1.89
N PRO A 74 15.27 10.19 0.86
CA PRO A 74 14.12 10.14 -0.05
C PRO A 74 13.97 8.82 -0.81
N ASP A 75 15.08 8.17 -1.16
CA ASP A 75 15.03 6.92 -1.93
C ASP A 75 14.60 5.75 -1.03
N THR A 76 15.04 5.72 0.23
CA THR A 76 14.53 4.79 1.25
C THR A 76 13.01 4.92 1.42
N LEU A 77 12.51 6.14 1.52
CA LEU A 77 11.08 6.40 1.68
C LEU A 77 10.28 6.01 0.45
N LYS A 78 10.76 6.32 -0.77
CA LYS A 78 10.10 5.93 -2.02
C LYS A 78 10.04 4.41 -2.17
N GLU A 79 11.17 3.72 -1.90
CA GLU A 79 11.23 2.26 -1.95
C GLU A 79 10.26 1.61 -0.95
N PHE A 80 10.17 2.16 0.25
CA PHE A 80 9.23 1.67 1.25
C PHE A 80 7.79 1.95 0.85
N ALA A 81 7.47 3.17 0.39
CA ALA A 81 6.13 3.55 -0.07
C ALA A 81 5.65 2.72 -1.27
N ALA A 82 6.53 2.39 -2.20
CA ALA A 82 6.21 1.59 -3.38
C ALA A 82 5.73 0.15 -3.07
N ARG A 83 5.90 -0.32 -1.82
CA ARG A 83 5.40 -1.63 -1.39
C ARG A 83 3.89 -1.65 -1.15
N PHE A 84 3.28 -0.50 -0.92
CA PHE A 84 1.89 -0.40 -0.51
C PHE A 84 0.97 -0.24 -1.73
N PRO A 85 0.15 -1.25 -2.07
CA PRO A 85 -0.84 -1.12 -3.14
C PRO A 85 -1.95 -0.12 -2.80
N ARG A 86 -2.15 0.18 -1.50
CA ARG A 86 -3.14 1.12 -0.96
C ARG A 86 -2.62 1.76 0.32
N PRO A 87 -2.86 3.07 0.55
CA PRO A 87 -2.40 3.77 1.76
C PRO A 87 -2.89 3.17 3.07
N GLU A 88 -4.12 2.64 3.09
CA GLU A 88 -4.72 2.07 4.30
C GLU A 88 -3.90 0.90 4.88
N LEU A 89 -3.18 0.17 4.04
CA LEU A 89 -2.32 -0.93 4.49
C LEU A 89 -1.12 -0.47 5.30
N LEU A 90 -0.69 0.79 5.13
CA LEU A 90 0.34 1.39 5.98
C LEU A 90 -0.16 1.55 7.43
N ASP A 91 -1.43 1.96 7.61
CA ASP A 91 -2.03 2.10 8.95
C ASP A 91 -2.07 0.75 9.68
N TYR A 92 -2.48 -0.31 8.98
CA TYR A 92 -2.51 -1.66 9.54
C TYR A 92 -1.11 -2.16 9.88
N LEU A 93 -0.14 -1.95 8.98
CA LEU A 93 1.23 -2.39 9.20
C LEU A 93 1.89 -1.66 10.37
N TYR A 94 1.63 -0.35 10.51
CA TYR A 94 2.12 0.43 11.65
C TYR A 94 1.61 -0.13 12.98
N VAL A 95 0.29 -0.38 13.08
CA VAL A 95 -0.30 -0.91 14.31
C VAL A 95 0.15 -2.34 14.59
N LEU A 96 0.28 -3.18 13.56
CA LEU A 96 0.81 -4.55 13.68
C LEU A 96 2.25 -4.52 14.23
N THR A 97 3.13 -3.72 13.63
CA THR A 97 4.54 -3.58 14.05
C THR A 97 4.64 -3.04 15.48
N TYR A 98 3.82 -2.05 15.82
CA TYR A 98 3.75 -1.53 17.19
C TYR A 98 3.32 -2.61 18.19
N ALA A 99 2.28 -3.38 17.86
CA ALA A 99 1.75 -4.44 18.73
C ALA A 99 2.78 -5.56 18.95
N ASP A 100 3.44 -6.00 17.88
CA ASP A 100 4.46 -7.04 17.93
C ASP A 100 5.64 -6.60 18.80
N LEU A 101 6.22 -5.44 18.55
CA LEU A 101 7.37 -4.93 19.30
C LEU A 101 7.05 -4.62 20.76
N SER A 102 5.86 -4.13 21.07
CA SER A 102 5.44 -3.84 22.44
C SER A 102 5.09 -5.08 23.26
N ALA A 103 4.75 -6.19 22.61
CA ALA A 103 4.47 -7.46 23.27
C ALA A 103 5.72 -8.20 23.76
N LEU A 104 6.92 -7.86 23.26
CA LEU A 104 8.16 -8.55 23.63
C LEU A 104 8.50 -8.22 25.07
N ASN A 105 9.16 -7.33 25.51
CA ASN A 105 9.32 -6.96 26.91
C ASN A 105 9.58 -5.43 27.05
N ALA A 106 9.38 -4.88 28.24
CA ALA A 106 9.46 -3.44 28.47
C ALA A 106 10.82 -2.80 28.11
N GLY A 107 11.90 -3.57 28.02
CA GLY A 107 13.22 -3.07 27.63
C GLY A 107 13.45 -3.02 26.11
N VAL A 108 12.63 -3.70 25.33
CA VAL A 108 12.77 -3.74 23.87
C VAL A 108 12.13 -2.52 23.21
N TRP A 109 11.02 -2.03 23.75
CA TRP A 109 10.33 -0.85 23.26
C TRP A 109 10.87 0.42 23.95
N THR A 110 11.55 1.27 23.21
CA THR A 110 12.14 2.52 23.69
C THR A 110 11.48 3.74 23.03
N GLU A 111 11.61 4.91 23.65
CA GLU A 111 11.13 6.18 23.08
C GLU A 111 11.75 6.45 21.70
N TRP A 112 13.04 6.14 21.54
CA TRP A 112 13.73 6.27 20.25
C TRP A 112 13.09 5.38 19.17
N LYS A 113 12.81 4.11 19.47
CA LYS A 113 12.13 3.20 18.54
C LYS A 113 10.74 3.70 18.18
N SER A 114 10.00 4.20 19.16
CA SER A 114 8.69 4.80 18.95
C SER A 114 8.77 5.99 18.00
N ALA A 115 9.73 6.89 18.21
CA ALA A 115 9.95 8.07 17.38
C ALA A 115 10.30 7.68 15.92
N MET A 116 11.22 6.73 15.72
CA MET A 116 11.64 6.29 14.39
C MET A 116 10.51 5.61 13.62
N LEU A 117 9.72 4.78 14.29
CA LEU A 117 8.57 4.12 13.68
C LEU A 117 7.50 5.14 13.26
N GLN A 118 7.24 6.12 14.13
CA GLN A 118 6.29 7.20 13.85
C GLN A 118 6.77 8.12 12.71
N GLU A 119 8.05 8.45 12.68
CA GLU A 119 8.68 9.26 11.63
C GLU A 119 8.54 8.57 10.27
N LEU A 120 8.91 7.27 10.18
CA LEU A 120 8.74 6.49 8.95
C LEU A 120 7.28 6.47 8.50
N PHE A 121 6.34 6.23 9.43
CA PHE A 121 4.92 6.22 9.14
C PHE A 121 4.44 7.55 8.54
N GLN A 122 4.75 8.67 9.19
CA GLN A 122 4.29 10.00 8.77
C GLN A 122 4.81 10.37 7.39
N ARG A 123 6.12 10.20 7.15
CA ARG A 123 6.74 10.53 5.87
C ARG A 123 6.23 9.65 4.73
N THR A 124 6.04 8.35 5.00
CA THR A 124 5.48 7.43 4.00
C THR A 124 4.02 7.77 3.68
N SER A 125 3.23 8.11 4.69
CA SER A 125 1.84 8.55 4.53
C SER A 125 1.73 9.76 3.60
N GLU A 126 2.61 10.75 3.77
CA GLU A 126 2.66 11.92 2.89
C GLU A 126 2.94 11.56 1.43
N ILE A 127 3.86 10.63 1.19
CA ILE A 127 4.19 10.17 -0.16
C ILE A 127 2.99 9.46 -0.80
N LEU A 128 2.37 8.52 -0.07
CA LEU A 128 1.21 7.78 -0.56
C LEU A 128 0.03 8.69 -0.88
N LEU A 129 -0.25 9.68 -0.03
CA LEU A 129 -1.31 10.67 -0.27
C LEU A 129 -1.02 11.58 -1.46
N ARG A 130 0.25 11.96 -1.69
CA ARG A 130 0.65 12.72 -2.89
C ARG A 130 0.46 11.91 -4.16
N ASN A 131 0.84 10.62 -4.12
CA ASN A 131 0.70 9.72 -5.26
C ASN A 131 -0.77 9.55 -5.64
N LEU A 132 -1.68 9.37 -4.67
CA LEU A 132 -3.12 9.32 -4.92
C LEU A 132 -3.63 10.59 -5.60
N ARG A 133 -3.27 11.76 -5.09
CA ARG A 133 -3.69 13.04 -5.68
C ARG A 133 -3.12 13.26 -7.08
N GLY A 134 -1.88 12.82 -7.31
CA GLY A 134 -1.26 12.87 -8.64
C GLY A 134 -2.01 12.00 -9.64
N THR A 135 -2.36 10.78 -9.27
CA THR A 135 -3.13 9.86 -10.11
C THR A 135 -4.53 10.40 -10.41
N GLU A 136 -5.24 10.95 -9.43
CA GLU A 136 -6.56 11.58 -9.63
C GLU A 136 -6.49 12.77 -10.60
N ILE A 137 -5.42 13.57 -10.54
CA ILE A 137 -5.22 14.71 -11.45
C ILE A 137 -4.89 14.23 -12.87
N ASP A 138 -4.03 13.22 -13.00
CA ASP A 138 -3.65 12.66 -14.29
C ASP A 138 -4.85 11.98 -14.97
N ASP A 139 -5.66 11.24 -14.24
CA ASP A 139 -6.90 10.62 -14.74
C ASP A 139 -7.91 11.70 -15.18
N TYR A 140 -8.09 12.77 -14.39
CA TYR A 140 -8.95 13.89 -14.76
C TYR A 140 -8.46 14.61 -16.01
N HIS A 141 -7.16 14.82 -16.17
CA HIS A 141 -6.59 15.43 -17.37
C HIS A 141 -6.75 14.54 -18.58
N HIS A 142 -6.62 13.23 -18.43
CA HIS A 142 -6.78 12.26 -19.52
C HIS A 142 -8.23 12.21 -20.02
N GLU A 143 -9.20 12.09 -19.12
CA GLU A 143 -10.64 12.14 -19.45
C GLU A 143 -11.01 13.45 -20.15
N LYS A 144 -10.54 14.58 -19.64
CA LYS A 144 -10.83 15.89 -20.23
C LYS A 144 -10.19 16.08 -21.60
N HIS A 145 -9.01 15.52 -21.85
CA HIS A 145 -8.37 15.55 -23.17
C HIS A 145 -9.12 14.68 -24.19
N GLU A 146 -9.59 13.51 -23.80
CA GLU A 146 -10.40 12.64 -24.67
C GLU A 146 -11.75 13.29 -25.02
N GLU A 147 -12.45 13.84 -24.03
CA GLU A 147 -13.74 14.53 -24.22
C GLU A 147 -13.60 15.77 -25.13
N THR A 148 -12.50 16.53 -24.98
CA THR A 148 -12.19 17.68 -25.81
C THR A 148 -11.84 17.26 -27.25
N ALA A 149 -11.08 16.18 -27.42
CA ALA A 149 -10.69 15.68 -28.74
C ALA A 149 -11.91 15.15 -29.50
N GLU A 150 -12.81 14.39 -28.87
CA GLU A 150 -14.06 13.93 -29.47
C GLU A 150 -14.97 15.10 -29.85
N SER A 151 -15.13 16.10 -28.99
CA SER A 151 -15.92 17.30 -29.25
C SER A 151 -15.39 18.11 -30.45
N VAL A 152 -14.06 18.21 -30.58
CA VAL A 152 -13.42 18.88 -31.73
C VAL A 152 -13.59 18.06 -33.02
N VAL A 153 -13.45 16.73 -32.95
CA VAL A 153 -13.70 15.84 -34.10
C VAL A 153 -15.15 15.97 -34.58
N ASP A 154 -16.12 15.96 -33.68
CA ASP A 154 -17.54 16.09 -34.04
C ASP A 154 -17.87 17.47 -34.63
N ALA A 155 -17.32 18.56 -34.07
CA ALA A 155 -17.52 19.90 -34.59
C ALA A 155 -16.90 20.11 -35.98
N LEU A 156 -15.74 19.52 -36.26
CA LEU A 156 -15.06 19.61 -37.54
C LEU A 156 -15.63 18.64 -38.58
N SER A 157 -16.19 17.50 -38.16
CA SER A 157 -16.80 16.52 -39.05
C SER A 157 -18.09 17.00 -39.71
N ALA A 158 -18.66 18.11 -39.23
CA ALA A 158 -19.76 18.79 -39.87
C ALA A 158 -19.34 19.52 -41.19
N SER A 159 -18.04 19.78 -41.35
CA SER A 159 -17.51 20.53 -42.50
C SER A 159 -16.38 19.85 -43.28
N LEU A 160 -15.78 18.76 -42.74
CA LEU A 160 -14.70 18.03 -43.37
C LEU A 160 -14.89 16.50 -43.19
N PRO A 161 -14.36 15.66 -44.11
CA PRO A 161 -14.40 14.21 -43.94
C PRO A 161 -13.70 13.75 -42.69
N ARG A 162 -14.37 12.96 -41.85
CA ARG A 162 -13.88 12.51 -40.51
C ARG A 162 -12.45 11.93 -40.52
N ALA A 163 -12.10 11.18 -41.57
CA ALA A 163 -10.78 10.58 -41.76
C ALA A 163 -9.64 11.64 -41.91
N GLU A 164 -9.96 12.84 -42.36
CA GLU A 164 -9.01 13.93 -42.55
C GLU A 164 -8.80 14.69 -41.25
N VAL A 165 -9.84 14.86 -40.46
CA VAL A 165 -9.80 15.46 -39.11
C VAL A 165 -8.99 14.56 -38.15
N GLU A 166 -9.25 13.25 -38.13
CA GLU A 166 -8.53 12.29 -37.27
C GLU A 166 -7.03 12.20 -37.60
N ARG A 167 -6.66 12.37 -38.86
CA ARG A 167 -5.24 12.40 -39.29
C ARG A 167 -4.50 13.64 -38.78
N HIS A 168 -5.16 14.78 -38.71
CA HIS A 168 -4.57 16.04 -38.21
C HIS A 168 -4.40 16.01 -36.67
N ILE A 169 -5.36 15.45 -35.95
CA ILE A 169 -5.30 15.37 -34.47
C ILE A 169 -4.22 14.39 -33.99
N ARG A 170 -3.99 13.28 -34.69
CA ARG A 170 -2.93 12.30 -34.35
C ARG A 170 -1.51 12.76 -34.74
N GLY A 171 -1.38 13.81 -35.52
CA GLY A 171 -0.08 14.35 -35.94
C GLY A 171 0.40 15.55 -35.14
N MET A 172 -0.35 15.96 -34.12
CA MET A 172 0.04 16.96 -33.12
C MET A 172 0.49 16.26 -31.83
#